data_c1fc48e75e69c54f7777a8fff4a7da79
#
_entry.id   c1fc48e75e69c54f7777a8fff4a7da79
#
_cell.length_a   1.000
_cell.length_b   1.000
_cell.length_c   1.000
_cell.angle_alpha   90.00
_cell.angle_beta   90.00
_cell.angle_gamma   90.00
#
_symmetry.space_group_name_H-M   'P 1'
#
loop_
_entity.id
_entity.type
_entity.pdbx_description
1 polymer ?
#
loop_
_entity_poly.entity_id
_entity_poly.type
_entity_poly.pdbx_seq_one_letter_code
_entity_poly.pdbx_strand_id
1 'polypeptide(L)'
;MSQALVKFLDNQYLNFDEEEIKFVDGVIGIFGHGIVVGLGEALEDKSHSLKFIQGKSEQGMAHIAMGFAKQKKRRQIMAVTSSIGPGALNMVTAAGTATSNRIPVLFLPADSYGTSR
;
A
#
# COMPACT_ATOMS: atom_id res chain seq x y z
N MET A 1 11.09 -9.18 8.04
CA MET A 1 9.89 -8.37 8.33
C MET A 1 9.01 -8.13 7.11
N SER A 2 9.57 -7.70 5.98
CA SER A 2 8.77 -7.39 4.79
C SER A 2 7.99 -8.58 4.26
N GLN A 3 8.58 -9.78 4.29
CA GLN A 3 7.87 -10.98 3.90
C GLN A 3 6.68 -11.28 4.83
N ALA A 4 6.85 -11.02 6.13
CA ALA A 4 5.77 -11.19 7.09
C ALA A 4 4.64 -10.20 6.81
N LEU A 5 4.97 -8.94 6.48
CA LEU A 5 3.99 -7.94 6.13
C LEU A 5 3.21 -8.34 4.87
N VAL A 6 3.90 -8.79 3.84
CA VAL A 6 3.25 -9.22 2.60
C VAL A 6 2.31 -10.39 2.86
N LYS A 7 2.76 -11.38 3.64
CA LYS A 7 1.90 -12.50 4.01
C LYS A 7 0.69 -12.06 4.81
N PHE A 8 0.89 -11.14 5.75
CA PHE A 8 -0.22 -10.63 6.55
C PHE A 8 -1.27 -9.96 5.67
N LEU A 9 -0.84 -9.07 4.77
CA LEU A 9 -1.76 -8.36 3.89
C LEU A 9 -2.46 -9.30 2.91
N ASP A 10 -1.74 -10.30 2.42
CA ASP A 10 -2.28 -11.27 1.48
C ASP A 10 -3.39 -12.12 2.09
N ASN A 11 -3.40 -12.25 3.42
CA ASN A 11 -4.33 -13.10 4.14
C ASN A 11 -5.46 -12.34 4.83
N GLN A 12 -5.69 -11.08 4.46
CA GLN A 12 -6.79 -10.29 5.02
C GLN A 12 -8.04 -10.44 4.16
N TYR A 13 -9.12 -10.86 4.77
CA TYR A 13 -10.41 -11.08 4.11
C TYR A 13 -11.53 -10.43 4.89
N LEU A 14 -12.53 -9.97 4.17
CA LEU A 14 -13.79 -9.51 4.76
C LEU A 14 -14.87 -10.55 4.50
N ASN A 15 -15.72 -10.76 5.47
CA ASN A 15 -16.94 -11.54 5.28
C ASN A 15 -18.11 -10.56 5.18
N PHE A 16 -18.68 -10.46 4.00
CA PHE A 16 -19.78 -9.52 3.73
C PHE A 16 -20.88 -10.25 2.99
N ASP A 17 -22.11 -10.22 3.52
CA ASP A 17 -23.26 -10.91 2.96
C ASP A 17 -22.97 -12.39 2.65
N GLU A 18 -22.30 -13.07 3.60
CA GLU A 18 -21.91 -14.48 3.49
C GLU A 18 -20.88 -14.76 2.39
N GLU A 19 -20.32 -13.70 1.78
CA GLU A 19 -19.27 -13.82 0.79
C GLU A 19 -17.93 -13.40 1.40
N GLU A 20 -16.88 -14.19 1.16
CA GLU A 20 -15.54 -13.87 1.59
C GLU A 20 -14.82 -13.08 0.51
N ILE A 21 -14.38 -11.87 0.84
CA ILE A 21 -13.75 -10.96 -0.11
C ILE A 21 -12.34 -10.68 0.37
N LYS A 22 -11.35 -10.85 -0.52
CA LYS A 22 -9.97 -10.47 -0.22
C LYS A 22 -9.89 -8.95 -0.06
N PHE A 23 -9.43 -8.51 1.11
CA PHE A 23 -9.48 -7.10 1.45
C PHE A 23 -8.39 -6.29 0.79
N VAL A 24 -7.13 -6.75 0.85
CA VAL A 24 -6.01 -6.03 0.23
C VAL A 24 -5.72 -6.68 -1.12
N ASP A 25 -6.03 -5.97 -2.19
CA ASP A 25 -5.88 -6.50 -3.54
C ASP A 25 -4.44 -6.43 -4.03
N GLY A 26 -3.71 -5.41 -3.63
CA GLY A 26 -2.33 -5.27 -4.06
C GLY A 26 -1.66 -4.05 -3.45
N VAL A 27 -0.47 -3.76 -3.98
CA VAL A 27 0.38 -2.67 -3.54
C VAL A 27 0.71 -1.81 -4.75
N ILE A 28 0.55 -0.50 -4.60
CA ILE A 28 1.02 0.47 -5.58
C ILE A 28 2.28 1.11 -4.99
N GLY A 29 3.36 1.07 -5.72
CA GLY A 29 4.61 1.56 -5.17
C GLY A 29 5.52 2.17 -6.20
N ILE A 30 6.47 2.95 -5.68
CA ILE A 30 7.61 3.43 -6.42
C ILE A 30 8.83 2.99 -5.62
N PHE A 31 9.77 2.33 -6.27
CA PHE A 31 10.95 1.85 -5.58
C PHE A 31 11.93 3.00 -5.40
N GLY A 32 12.34 3.17 -4.19
CA GLY A 32 13.31 4.18 -3.83
C GLY A 32 14.10 3.72 -2.63
N HIS A 33 14.93 4.62 -2.11
CA HIS A 33 15.80 4.33 -0.99
C HIS A 33 14.98 3.81 0.20
N GLY A 34 15.44 2.72 0.78
CA GLY A 34 14.83 2.13 1.97
C GLY A 34 13.74 1.09 1.73
N ILE A 35 13.26 0.95 0.48
CA ILE A 35 12.18 0.02 0.19
C ILE A 35 12.59 -1.10 -0.78
N VAL A 36 13.61 -0.88 -1.59
CA VAL A 36 13.97 -1.80 -2.68
C VAL A 36 14.37 -3.17 -2.14
N VAL A 37 15.21 -3.21 -1.09
CA VAL A 37 15.75 -4.48 -0.59
C VAL A 37 14.72 -5.28 0.17
N GLY A 38 13.90 -4.64 1.00
CA GLY A 38 12.95 -5.33 1.85
C GLY A 38 11.64 -5.65 1.13
N LEU A 39 10.81 -4.63 0.98
CA LEU A 39 9.46 -4.81 0.46
C LEU A 39 9.46 -5.20 -1.02
N GLY A 40 10.38 -4.63 -1.80
CA GLY A 40 10.47 -4.96 -3.22
C GLY A 40 10.77 -6.45 -3.43
N GLU A 41 11.74 -7.00 -2.69
CA GLU A 41 12.06 -8.42 -2.79
C GLU A 41 10.90 -9.30 -2.32
N ALA A 42 10.22 -8.89 -1.24
CA ALA A 42 9.09 -9.64 -0.74
C ALA A 42 7.94 -9.69 -1.75
N LEU A 43 7.72 -8.60 -2.50
CA LEU A 43 6.67 -8.55 -3.52
C LEU A 43 7.06 -9.33 -4.78
N GLU A 44 8.35 -9.46 -5.07
CA GLU A 44 8.80 -10.28 -6.20
C GLU A 44 8.68 -11.79 -5.91
N ASP A 45 8.69 -12.17 -4.66
CA ASP A 45 8.47 -13.56 -4.26
C ASP A 45 7.02 -13.93 -4.59
N LYS A 46 6.84 -14.96 -5.40
CA LYS A 46 5.52 -15.34 -5.91
C LYS A 46 4.72 -16.22 -4.95
N SER A 47 5.09 -16.24 -3.68
CA SER A 47 4.35 -16.99 -2.66
C SER A 47 3.06 -16.30 -2.20
N HIS A 48 2.76 -15.13 -2.76
CA HIS A 48 1.55 -14.37 -2.44
C HIS A 48 0.75 -14.07 -3.70
N SER A 49 -0.49 -13.61 -3.52
CA SER A 49 -1.38 -13.23 -4.62
C SER A 49 -1.65 -11.74 -4.68
N LEU A 50 -0.89 -10.91 -3.97
CA LEU A 50 -1.01 -9.46 -4.07
C LEU A 50 -0.50 -8.98 -5.44
N LYS A 51 -1.26 -8.09 -6.06
CA LYS A 51 -0.83 -7.43 -7.28
C LYS A 51 0.18 -6.34 -6.94
N PHE A 52 1.12 -6.10 -7.83
CA PHE A 52 2.03 -4.97 -7.69
C PHE A 52 1.87 -4.05 -8.90
N ILE A 53 1.67 -2.77 -8.64
CA ILE A 53 1.55 -1.75 -9.68
C ILE A 53 2.58 -0.67 -9.39
N GLN A 54 3.45 -0.40 -10.37
CA GLN A 54 4.43 0.65 -10.23
C GLN A 54 3.79 2.00 -10.58
N GLY A 55 3.91 2.95 -9.67
CA GLY A 55 3.42 4.30 -9.86
C GLY A 55 4.52 5.26 -10.26
N LYS A 56 4.14 6.50 -10.52
CA LYS A 56 5.06 7.55 -10.97
C LYS A 56 5.29 8.64 -9.92
N SER A 57 4.36 8.81 -9.00
CA SER A 57 4.51 9.75 -7.89
C SER A 57 3.70 9.26 -6.71
N GLU A 58 4.17 9.56 -5.52
CA GLU A 58 3.50 9.14 -4.30
C GLU A 58 2.09 9.70 -4.19
N GLN A 59 1.91 10.98 -4.51
CA GLN A 59 0.58 11.59 -4.45
C GLN A 59 -0.36 10.99 -5.48
N GLY A 60 0.09 10.77 -6.71
CA GLY A 60 -0.71 10.14 -7.75
C GLY A 60 -1.10 8.72 -7.39
N MET A 61 -0.17 7.95 -6.81
CA MET A 61 -0.45 6.59 -6.36
C MET A 61 -1.51 6.58 -5.26
N ALA A 62 -1.42 7.51 -4.31
CA ALA A 62 -2.40 7.60 -3.24
C ALA A 62 -3.80 7.91 -3.80
N HIS A 63 -3.90 8.81 -4.78
CA HIS A 63 -5.17 9.10 -5.41
C HIS A 63 -5.73 7.91 -6.19
N ILE A 64 -4.87 7.13 -6.85
CA ILE A 64 -5.30 5.90 -7.52
C ILE A 64 -5.86 4.90 -6.50
N ALA A 65 -5.19 4.73 -5.36
CA ALA A 65 -5.67 3.85 -4.30
C ALA A 65 -7.01 4.32 -3.74
N MET A 66 -7.20 5.63 -3.59
CA MET A 66 -8.47 6.19 -3.15
C MET A 66 -9.59 5.90 -4.15
N GLY A 67 -9.33 6.10 -5.45
CA GLY A 67 -10.28 5.80 -6.50
C GLY A 67 -10.64 4.31 -6.53
N PHE A 68 -9.64 3.45 -6.36
CA PHE A 68 -9.87 2.01 -6.28
C PHE A 68 -10.81 1.65 -5.12
N ALA A 69 -10.55 2.18 -3.92
CA ALA A 69 -11.37 1.88 -2.75
C ALA A 69 -12.82 2.36 -2.94
N LYS A 70 -13.01 3.53 -3.55
CA LYS A 70 -14.35 4.04 -3.86
C LYS A 70 -15.05 3.15 -4.88
N GLN A 71 -14.36 2.77 -5.95
CA GLN A 71 -14.89 1.88 -6.99
C GLN A 71 -15.34 0.54 -6.40
N LYS A 72 -14.58 0.03 -5.43
CA LYS A 72 -14.90 -1.24 -4.77
C LYS A 72 -15.84 -1.07 -3.56
N LYS A 73 -16.42 0.09 -3.39
CA LYS A 73 -17.36 0.39 -2.30
C LYS A 73 -16.74 0.11 -0.93
N ARG A 74 -15.47 0.38 -0.79
CA ARG A 74 -14.67 0.19 0.44
C ARG A 74 -14.54 -1.26 0.90
N ARG A 75 -14.81 -2.22 0.01
CA ARG A 75 -14.68 -3.65 0.33
C ARG A 75 -13.31 -4.22 -0.01
N GLN A 76 -12.56 -3.50 -0.82
CA GLN A 76 -11.19 -3.84 -1.16
C GLN A 76 -10.36 -2.58 -1.18
N ILE A 77 -9.09 -2.69 -0.80
CA ILE A 77 -8.17 -1.57 -0.79
C ILE A 77 -6.86 -1.95 -1.48
N MET A 78 -6.10 -0.92 -1.80
CA MET A 78 -4.70 -1.04 -2.20
C MET A 78 -3.83 -0.42 -1.12
N ALA A 79 -2.66 -1.01 -0.89
CA ALA A 79 -1.64 -0.36 -0.08
C ALA A 79 -0.78 0.51 -0.98
N VAL A 80 -0.26 1.60 -0.42
CA VAL A 80 0.59 2.54 -1.15
C VAL A 80 1.91 2.68 -0.41
N THR A 81 3.02 2.50 -1.12
CA THR A 81 4.35 2.67 -0.55
C THR A 81 5.02 3.91 -1.10
N SER A 82 6.08 4.35 -0.45
CA SER A 82 6.83 5.52 -0.88
C SER A 82 8.32 5.30 -0.69
N SER A 83 9.13 6.20 -1.27
CA SER A 83 10.51 6.36 -0.84
C SER A 83 10.54 7.14 0.47
N ILE A 84 11.72 7.25 1.07
CA ILE A 84 11.88 7.95 2.35
C ILE A 84 11.76 9.48 2.18
N GLY A 85 11.53 10.17 3.29
CA GLY A 85 11.58 11.63 3.36
C GLY A 85 10.56 12.31 2.44
N PRO A 86 11.02 13.10 1.47
CA PRO A 86 10.11 13.86 0.60
C PRO A 86 9.09 12.98 -0.14
N GLY A 87 9.46 11.74 -0.48
CA GLY A 87 8.51 10.82 -1.09
C GLY A 87 7.35 10.51 -0.16
N ALA A 88 7.65 10.20 1.10
CA ALA A 88 6.61 9.95 2.08
C ALA A 88 5.76 11.21 2.33
N LEU A 89 6.39 12.36 2.43
CA LEU A 89 5.68 13.63 2.63
C LEU A 89 4.77 13.97 1.45
N ASN A 90 5.11 13.53 0.25
CA ASN A 90 4.29 13.77 -0.94
C ASN A 90 2.92 13.08 -0.86
N MET A 91 2.73 12.14 0.07
CA MET A 91 1.43 11.48 0.27
C MET A 91 0.52 12.21 1.26
N VAL A 92 1.00 13.22 1.97
CA VAL A 92 0.27 13.80 3.11
C VAL A 92 -1.06 14.43 2.68
N THR A 93 -1.05 15.20 1.60
CA THR A 93 -2.28 15.82 1.11
C THR A 93 -3.34 14.78 0.75
N ALA A 94 -2.93 13.73 0.06
CA ALA A 94 -3.85 12.65 -0.31
C ALA A 94 -4.35 11.91 0.92
N ALA A 95 -3.49 11.69 1.92
CA ALA A 95 -3.90 11.09 3.18
C ALA A 95 -4.95 11.94 3.90
N GLY A 96 -4.77 13.25 3.88
CA GLY A 96 -5.77 14.17 4.43
C GLY A 96 -7.12 14.05 3.72
N THR A 97 -7.10 13.98 2.40
CA THR A 97 -8.30 13.80 1.60
C THR A 97 -8.98 12.47 1.91
N ALA A 98 -8.21 11.39 2.01
CA ALA A 98 -8.75 10.08 2.33
C ALA A 98 -9.41 10.09 3.72
N THR A 99 -8.75 10.70 4.70
CA THR A 99 -9.28 10.81 6.06
C THR A 99 -10.59 11.61 6.08
N SER A 100 -10.62 12.74 5.39
CA SER A 100 -11.82 13.61 5.36
C SER A 100 -13.01 12.91 4.72
N ASN A 101 -12.78 12.08 3.73
CA ASN A 101 -13.84 11.40 2.99
C ASN A 101 -14.04 9.95 3.44
N ARG A 102 -13.35 9.52 4.49
CA ARG A 102 -13.44 8.16 5.03
C ARG A 102 -13.20 7.09 3.97
N ILE A 103 -12.17 7.30 3.15
CA ILE A 103 -11.76 6.36 2.11
C ILE A 103 -10.61 5.52 2.64
N PRO A 104 -10.76 4.19 2.70
CA PRO A 104 -9.72 3.35 3.28
C PRO A 104 -8.55 3.16 2.31
N VAL A 105 -7.38 3.56 2.74
CA VAL A 105 -6.11 3.33 2.04
C VAL A 105 -5.07 3.00 3.10
N LEU A 106 -4.26 2.00 2.84
CA LEU A 106 -3.16 1.66 3.71
C LEU A 106 -1.89 2.34 3.20
N PHE A 107 -1.36 3.27 3.96
CA PHE A 107 -0.12 3.96 3.63
C PHE A 107 1.05 3.29 4.33
N LEU A 108 2.07 2.93 3.56
CA LEU A 108 3.28 2.27 4.06
C LEU A 108 4.49 3.12 3.68
N PRO A 109 4.67 4.29 4.32
CA PRO A 109 5.81 5.13 3.99
C PRO A 109 7.12 4.48 4.42
N ALA A 110 8.13 4.58 3.55
CA ALA A 110 9.45 4.08 3.88
C ALA A 110 10.20 5.05 4.79
N ASP A 111 11.13 4.51 5.55
CA ASP A 111 12.00 5.31 6.41
C ASP A 111 13.39 4.73 6.38
N SER A 112 14.36 5.46 6.90
CA SER A 112 15.74 4.98 7.02
C SER A 112 15.84 4.02 8.20
N TYR A 113 16.94 3.27 8.25
CA TYR A 113 17.18 2.39 9.38
C TYR A 113 17.34 3.21 10.66
N GLY A 114 16.68 2.76 11.72
CA GLY A 114 16.73 3.44 13.00
C GLY A 114 18.14 3.50 13.60
N THR A 115 19.02 2.60 13.21
CA THR A 115 20.40 2.53 13.67
C THR A 115 21.43 3.07 12.66
N SER A 116 20.98 3.51 11.48
CA SER A 116 21.90 4.03 10.47
C SER A 116 22.19 5.50 10.75
N ARG A 117 23.38 5.77 11.22
CA ARG A 117 23.81 7.12 11.58
C ARG A 117 25.19 7.36 11.03
#